data_cebc73b8933ea4c61557daf305b7c48d
#
_entry.id   cebc73b8933ea4c61557daf305b7c48d
#
_cell.length_a   1.000
_cell.length_b   1.000
_cell.length_c   1.000
_cell.angle_alpha   90.00
_cell.angle_beta   90.00
_cell.angle_gamma   90.00
#
_symmetry.space_group_name_H-M   'P 1'
#
loop_
_entity.id
_entity.type
_entity.pdbx_description
1 polymer ?
#
loop_
_entity_poly.entity_id
_entity_poly.type
_entity_poly.pdbx_seq_one_letter_code
_entity_poly.pdbx_strand_id
1 'polypeptide(L)'
;MPSYDLIVVGAGILGLATAYQAQKAGASVLVLDKGATAYEASSRATGYLSLRGETPEESPLAQVSEKLWDGLDEELGYPTEWTQKGRIWAAISEREFAELKELYRTFEKTDIAFEFVDGPSIRKMIPSLTQACLGGIYTSRSGHANPQRTSQAFGWAFTDLGGEIREYTPVLEILTEACRVKGVKTPYGEIHAPRVALCAAAHNTLLLQPFGILFPLAPVRLEALVTTPMPPLFDQCFIGNGLSIRQTKRGNLHMNGGPYEWIDLDLTKESPKPTTPIVRNILRRAIETIPLLKGAQFLRSWAGIIDLAPDQMTTIHLFDSPDGLLTTAASGHGFGMAPAIGVAMADLALKGRTELPIEHLSLDRFRHVTPDWREKRRWHAGQYNT
;
A
#
# COMPACT_ATOMS: atom_id res chain seq x y z
N MET A 1 6.50 12.09 32.79
CA MET A 1 5.94 12.12 31.42
C MET A 1 5.36 10.74 31.14
N PRO A 2 4.26 10.61 30.43
CA PRO A 2 3.77 9.28 30.06
C PRO A 2 4.87 8.56 29.28
N SER A 3 5.14 7.34 29.66
CA SER A 3 6.11 6.47 29.00
C SER A 3 5.33 5.48 28.15
N TYR A 4 5.60 5.43 26.85
CA TYR A 4 5.03 4.47 25.93
C TYR A 4 5.98 3.28 25.76
N ASP A 5 5.47 2.11 25.47
CA ASP A 5 6.27 0.94 25.13
C ASP A 5 6.72 0.99 23.66
N LEU A 6 5.90 1.63 22.80
CA LEU A 6 6.13 1.76 21.37
C LEU A 6 5.62 3.11 20.86
N ILE A 7 6.45 3.79 20.07
CA ILE A 7 6.01 4.90 19.20
C ILE A 7 5.95 4.39 17.76
N VAL A 8 4.80 4.59 17.10
CA VAL A 8 4.62 4.32 15.67
C VAL A 8 4.64 5.64 14.92
N VAL A 9 5.52 5.78 13.95
CA VAL A 9 5.67 6.98 13.11
C VAL A 9 4.97 6.75 11.77
N GLY A 10 3.86 7.46 11.58
CA GLY A 10 2.98 7.34 10.43
C GLY A 10 1.64 6.71 10.79
N ALA A 11 0.55 7.49 10.69
CA ALA A 11 -0.83 7.05 10.86
C ALA A 11 -1.47 6.59 9.53
N GLY A 12 -0.68 6.02 8.63
CA GLY A 12 -1.17 5.26 7.48
C GLY A 12 -1.62 3.86 7.89
N ILE A 13 -2.18 3.09 6.94
CA ILE A 13 -2.75 1.77 7.25
C ILE A 13 -1.74 0.80 7.89
N LEU A 14 -0.46 0.84 7.47
CA LEU A 14 0.57 -0.02 8.07
C LEU A 14 0.86 0.36 9.51
N GLY A 15 0.96 1.67 9.80
CA GLY A 15 1.18 2.15 11.16
C GLY A 15 -0.01 1.89 12.07
N LEU A 16 -1.23 2.13 11.58
CA LEU A 16 -2.44 1.89 12.35
C LEU A 16 -2.67 0.39 12.63
N ALA A 17 -2.41 -0.49 11.65
CA ALA A 17 -2.47 -1.93 11.88
C ALA A 17 -1.40 -2.40 12.88
N THR A 18 -0.17 -1.87 12.78
CA THR A 18 0.91 -2.15 13.75
C THR A 18 0.53 -1.70 15.16
N ALA A 19 0.03 -0.47 15.28
CA ALA A 19 -0.37 0.11 16.56
C ALA A 19 -1.54 -0.66 17.19
N TYR A 20 -2.54 -1.02 16.39
CA TYR A 20 -3.68 -1.81 16.83
C TYR A 20 -3.23 -3.17 17.40
N GLN A 21 -2.39 -3.90 16.66
CA GLN A 21 -1.93 -5.21 17.10
C GLN A 21 -1.04 -5.12 18.35
N ALA A 22 -0.17 -4.12 18.44
CA ALA A 22 0.66 -3.91 19.62
C ALA A 22 -0.18 -3.52 20.84
N GLN A 23 -1.17 -2.62 20.68
CA GLN A 23 -2.09 -2.21 21.76
C GLN A 23 -2.95 -3.39 22.22
N LYS A 24 -3.48 -4.18 21.27
CA LYS A 24 -4.24 -5.42 21.55
C LYS A 24 -3.43 -6.43 22.34
N ALA A 25 -2.11 -6.48 22.14
CA ALA A 25 -1.18 -7.31 22.90
C ALA A 25 -0.84 -6.72 24.30
N GLY A 26 -1.40 -5.57 24.68
CA GLY A 26 -1.26 -4.95 25.99
C GLY A 26 -0.14 -3.92 26.11
N ALA A 27 0.51 -3.53 25.00
CA ALA A 27 1.50 -2.46 25.00
C ALA A 27 0.84 -1.08 25.06
N SER A 28 1.50 -0.11 25.69
CA SER A 28 1.12 1.31 25.61
C SER A 28 1.71 1.91 24.33
N VAL A 29 0.85 2.30 23.37
CA VAL A 29 1.28 2.73 22.05
C VAL A 29 0.85 4.17 21.74
N LEU A 30 1.79 4.95 21.19
CA LEU A 30 1.54 6.28 20.62
C LEU A 30 1.78 6.26 19.11
N VAL A 31 0.81 6.72 18.34
CA VAL A 31 0.96 6.97 16.90
C VAL A 31 1.17 8.46 16.65
N LEU A 32 2.19 8.81 15.87
CA LEU A 32 2.50 10.18 15.46
C LEU A 32 2.42 10.30 13.93
N ASP A 33 1.73 11.33 13.44
CA ASP A 33 1.70 11.65 12.02
C ASP A 33 1.91 13.14 11.76
N LYS A 34 2.59 13.47 10.66
CA LYS A 34 2.80 14.85 10.22
C LYS A 34 1.53 15.53 9.72
N GLY A 35 0.52 14.79 9.37
CA GLY A 35 -0.77 15.22 8.87
C GLY A 35 -1.92 14.56 9.59
N ALA A 36 -3.08 14.50 8.94
CA ALA A 36 -4.25 13.81 9.46
C ALA A 36 -4.13 12.28 9.29
N THR A 37 -4.79 11.55 10.16
CA THR A 37 -4.86 10.08 10.13
C THR A 37 -5.32 9.55 8.78
N ALA A 38 -4.58 8.60 8.24
CA ALA A 38 -4.84 7.93 6.97
C ALA A 38 -4.92 8.87 5.73
N TYR A 39 -4.45 10.08 5.81
CA TYR A 39 -4.66 11.10 4.77
C TYR A 39 -3.86 10.87 3.50
N GLU A 40 -2.64 10.33 3.57
CA GLU A 40 -1.75 10.13 2.43
C GLU A 40 -2.11 8.89 1.58
N ALA A 41 -1.15 8.06 1.19
CA ALA A 41 -1.34 6.92 0.30
C ALA A 41 -2.51 6.01 0.70
N SER A 42 -2.73 5.81 2.00
CA SER A 42 -3.73 4.89 2.54
C SER A 42 -5.16 5.26 2.14
N SER A 43 -5.53 6.55 2.16
CA SER A 43 -6.89 6.98 1.76
C SER A 43 -7.01 7.27 0.27
N ARG A 44 -5.90 7.26 -0.46
CA ARG A 44 -5.83 7.56 -1.89
C ARG A 44 -5.69 6.31 -2.76
N ALA A 45 -5.47 5.16 -2.11
CA ALA A 45 -5.34 3.87 -2.76
C ALA A 45 -6.62 3.43 -3.46
N THR A 46 -6.50 2.53 -4.44
CA THR A 46 -7.64 1.91 -5.10
C THR A 46 -8.38 0.96 -4.20
N GLY A 47 -7.68 0.38 -3.21
CA GLY A 47 -8.28 -0.57 -2.28
C GLY A 47 -8.27 -2.01 -2.76
N TYR A 48 -7.34 -2.35 -3.62
CA TYR A 48 -7.12 -3.74 -4.02
C TYR A 48 -6.52 -4.57 -2.90
N LEU A 49 -6.97 -5.81 -2.85
CA LEU A 49 -6.31 -6.86 -2.11
C LEU A 49 -5.72 -7.85 -3.10
N SER A 50 -4.40 -7.78 -3.29
CA SER A 50 -3.64 -8.81 -3.98
C SER A 50 -3.24 -9.84 -2.95
N LEU A 51 -4.03 -10.90 -2.85
CA LEU A 51 -3.83 -11.94 -1.83
C LEU A 51 -2.71 -12.93 -2.20
N ARG A 52 -1.96 -12.63 -3.24
CA ARG A 52 -0.78 -13.39 -3.66
C ARG A 52 0.55 -12.67 -3.44
N GLY A 53 0.53 -11.38 -3.01
CA GLY A 53 1.66 -10.48 -3.16
C GLY A 53 1.86 -10.05 -4.62
N GLU A 54 2.89 -9.28 -4.88
CA GLU A 54 3.30 -8.90 -6.26
C GLU A 54 4.39 -9.83 -6.78
N THR A 55 5.06 -10.57 -5.89
CA THR A 55 6.09 -11.56 -6.22
C THR A 55 5.83 -12.91 -5.52
N PRO A 56 6.39 -14.03 -6.01
CA PRO A 56 6.28 -15.31 -5.33
C PRO A 56 6.79 -15.29 -3.88
N GLU A 57 7.82 -14.51 -3.59
CA GLU A 57 8.42 -14.39 -2.25
C GLU A 57 7.49 -13.72 -1.24
N GLU A 58 6.58 -12.85 -1.67
CA GLU A 58 5.57 -12.23 -0.82
C GLU A 58 4.32 -13.10 -0.62
N SER A 59 4.11 -14.08 -1.49
CA SER A 59 2.89 -14.90 -1.49
C SER A 59 2.58 -15.56 -0.15
N PRO A 60 3.55 -16.08 0.61
CA PRO A 60 3.27 -16.67 1.93
C PRO A 60 2.67 -15.67 2.92
N LEU A 61 3.22 -14.44 2.99
CA LEU A 61 2.69 -13.40 3.86
C LEU A 61 1.33 -12.87 3.36
N ALA A 62 1.15 -12.76 2.05
CA ALA A 62 -0.12 -12.35 1.46
C ALA A 62 -1.24 -13.34 1.77
N GLN A 63 -0.97 -14.65 1.79
CA GLN A 63 -1.95 -15.67 2.20
C GLN A 63 -2.32 -15.58 3.69
N VAL A 64 -1.37 -15.22 4.55
CA VAL A 64 -1.68 -14.91 5.95
C VAL A 64 -2.60 -13.70 6.03
N SER A 65 -2.30 -12.64 5.27
CA SER A 65 -3.12 -11.44 5.23
C SER A 65 -4.55 -11.72 4.74
N GLU A 66 -4.70 -12.58 3.72
CA GLU A 66 -6.01 -13.02 3.24
C GLU A 66 -6.89 -13.57 4.37
N LYS A 67 -6.32 -14.49 5.16
CA LYS A 67 -7.05 -15.08 6.29
C LYS A 67 -7.44 -14.06 7.35
N LEU A 68 -6.61 -13.02 7.54
CA LEU A 68 -6.88 -11.95 8.49
C LEU A 68 -7.93 -10.95 7.97
N TRP A 69 -8.10 -10.82 6.64
CA TRP A 69 -9.18 -10.02 6.08
C TRP A 69 -10.55 -10.65 6.31
N ASP A 70 -10.62 -11.98 6.35
CA ASP A 70 -11.85 -12.69 6.71
C ASP A 70 -12.12 -12.48 8.22
N GLY A 71 -13.25 -11.84 8.53
CA GLY A 71 -13.60 -11.48 9.91
C GLY A 71 -12.98 -10.18 10.43
N LEU A 72 -12.28 -9.41 9.59
CA LEU A 72 -11.65 -8.16 10.02
C LEU A 72 -12.66 -7.10 10.48
N ASP A 73 -13.84 -7.03 9.87
CA ASP A 73 -14.92 -6.11 10.27
C ASP A 73 -15.39 -6.41 11.70
N GLU A 74 -15.55 -7.69 12.04
CA GLU A 74 -15.92 -8.16 13.36
C GLU A 74 -14.80 -7.93 14.38
N GLU A 75 -13.56 -8.19 14.00
CA GLU A 75 -12.39 -7.99 14.87
C GLU A 75 -12.21 -6.52 15.24
N LEU A 76 -12.32 -5.62 14.27
CA LEU A 76 -12.16 -4.17 14.49
C LEU A 76 -13.40 -3.52 15.08
N GLY A 77 -14.59 -4.14 14.96
CA GLY A 77 -15.89 -3.54 15.29
C GLY A 77 -16.34 -2.45 14.31
N TYR A 78 -15.70 -2.32 13.17
CA TYR A 78 -15.94 -1.28 12.16
C TYR A 78 -15.87 -1.84 10.74
N PRO A 79 -16.78 -1.39 9.82
CA PRO A 79 -16.82 -1.92 8.47
C PRO A 79 -15.63 -1.45 7.61
N THR A 80 -14.96 -2.39 6.95
CA THR A 80 -13.93 -2.14 5.94
C THR A 80 -14.48 -2.09 4.51
N GLU A 81 -15.72 -2.53 4.33
CA GLU A 81 -16.35 -2.79 3.03
C GLU A 81 -15.59 -3.87 2.22
N TRP A 82 -14.97 -4.82 2.91
CA TRP A 82 -14.31 -5.97 2.27
C TRP A 82 -15.28 -6.75 1.39
N THR A 83 -14.82 -7.09 0.19
CA THR A 83 -15.59 -7.81 -0.81
C THR A 83 -14.66 -8.72 -1.61
N GLN A 84 -14.83 -10.04 -1.46
CA GLN A 84 -14.09 -11.03 -2.23
C GLN A 84 -14.91 -11.43 -3.47
N LYS A 85 -14.65 -10.77 -4.60
CA LYS A 85 -15.34 -11.00 -5.88
C LYS A 85 -14.37 -11.31 -7.01
N GLY A 86 -13.12 -11.55 -6.68
CA GLY A 86 -12.08 -11.87 -7.63
C GLY A 86 -11.41 -10.66 -8.26
N ARG A 87 -10.39 -10.94 -9.04
CA ARG A 87 -9.59 -9.97 -9.78
C ARG A 87 -9.31 -10.49 -11.18
N ILE A 88 -9.40 -9.61 -12.14
CA ILE A 88 -9.12 -9.87 -13.55
C ILE A 88 -7.98 -8.98 -13.99
N TRP A 89 -6.93 -9.56 -14.54
CA TRP A 89 -5.95 -8.88 -15.37
C TRP A 89 -6.29 -9.16 -16.82
N ALA A 90 -6.65 -8.15 -17.59
CA ALA A 90 -7.02 -8.31 -18.99
C ALA A 90 -6.12 -7.54 -19.93
N ALA A 91 -5.78 -8.15 -21.04
CA ALA A 91 -5.03 -7.54 -22.13
C ALA A 91 -5.98 -7.05 -23.21
N ILE A 92 -5.78 -5.80 -23.67
CA ILE A 92 -6.46 -5.23 -24.84
C ILE A 92 -5.49 -4.98 -25.99
N SER A 93 -4.23 -5.37 -25.85
CA SER A 93 -3.18 -5.32 -26.87
C SER A 93 -2.36 -6.62 -26.86
N GLU A 94 -1.74 -6.96 -27.98
CA GLU A 94 -0.88 -8.14 -28.10
C GLU A 94 0.32 -8.08 -27.16
N ARG A 95 0.88 -6.87 -26.92
CA ARG A 95 1.98 -6.69 -25.97
C ARG A 95 1.53 -7.06 -24.54
N GLU A 96 0.43 -6.50 -24.06
CA GLU A 96 -0.10 -6.83 -22.73
C GLU A 96 -0.44 -8.33 -22.62
N PHE A 97 -0.96 -8.92 -23.70
CA PHE A 97 -1.29 -10.34 -23.70
C PHE A 97 -0.06 -11.23 -23.57
N ALA A 98 1.05 -10.89 -24.24
CA ALA A 98 2.32 -11.57 -24.08
C ALA A 98 2.89 -11.41 -22.66
N GLU A 99 2.84 -10.20 -22.10
CA GLU A 99 3.28 -9.91 -20.74
C GLU A 99 2.45 -10.71 -19.71
N LEU A 100 1.14 -10.79 -19.86
CA LEU A 100 0.28 -11.58 -18.96
C LEU A 100 0.52 -13.09 -19.07
N LYS A 101 0.84 -13.61 -20.25
CA LYS A 101 1.23 -15.03 -20.40
C LYS A 101 2.50 -15.34 -19.64
N GLU A 102 3.48 -14.45 -19.67
CA GLU A 102 4.73 -14.64 -18.93
C GLU A 102 4.49 -14.52 -17.42
N LEU A 103 3.71 -13.55 -16.99
CA LEU A 103 3.30 -13.41 -15.59
C LEU A 103 2.57 -14.67 -15.09
N TYR A 104 1.66 -15.23 -15.89
CA TYR A 104 0.95 -16.45 -15.54
C TYR A 104 1.91 -17.62 -15.29
N ARG A 105 2.91 -17.83 -16.18
CA ARG A 105 3.92 -18.87 -16.02
C ARG A 105 4.75 -18.72 -14.75
N THR A 106 5.02 -17.48 -14.32
CA THR A 106 5.74 -17.20 -13.07
C THR A 106 4.97 -17.72 -11.86
N PHE A 107 3.64 -17.61 -11.90
CA PHE A 107 2.76 -18.02 -10.79
C PHE A 107 2.21 -19.45 -10.88
N GLU A 108 2.34 -20.15 -12.03
CA GLU A 108 1.93 -21.55 -12.17
C GLU A 108 2.60 -22.50 -11.15
N LYS A 109 3.76 -22.10 -10.62
CA LYS A 109 4.54 -22.86 -9.63
C LYS A 109 4.14 -22.55 -8.18
N THR A 110 3.19 -21.66 -7.96
CA THR A 110 2.68 -21.29 -6.64
C THR A 110 1.36 -22.02 -6.35
N ASP A 111 1.03 -22.21 -5.08
CA ASP A 111 -0.23 -22.83 -4.63
C ASP A 111 -1.46 -21.92 -4.82
N ILE A 112 -1.33 -20.84 -5.58
CA ILE A 112 -2.41 -19.88 -5.79
C ILE A 112 -3.18 -20.23 -7.05
N ALA A 113 -4.49 -20.42 -6.92
CA ALA A 113 -5.36 -20.72 -8.06
C ALA A 113 -5.52 -19.48 -8.96
N PHE A 114 -4.83 -19.50 -10.10
CA PHE A 114 -5.02 -18.60 -11.21
C PHE A 114 -5.53 -19.36 -12.42
N GLU A 115 -6.44 -18.73 -13.16
CA GLU A 115 -6.97 -19.23 -14.40
C GLU A 115 -6.56 -18.29 -15.54
N PHE A 116 -6.00 -18.86 -16.62
CA PHE A 116 -5.82 -18.11 -17.86
C PHE A 116 -7.11 -18.17 -18.66
N VAL A 117 -7.73 -17.02 -18.92
CA VAL A 117 -9.09 -16.89 -19.43
C VAL A 117 -9.08 -16.17 -20.77
N ASP A 118 -9.82 -16.66 -21.76
CA ASP A 118 -9.95 -16.01 -23.07
C ASP A 118 -10.81 -14.73 -23.02
N GLY A 119 -10.68 -13.89 -24.05
CA GLY A 119 -11.38 -12.61 -24.12
C GLY A 119 -12.91 -12.73 -24.08
N PRO A 120 -13.55 -13.67 -24.83
CA PRO A 120 -14.98 -13.92 -24.72
C PRO A 120 -15.45 -14.27 -23.31
N SER A 121 -14.70 -15.09 -22.58
CA SER A 121 -15.02 -15.46 -21.19
C SER A 121 -14.87 -14.28 -20.22
N ILE A 122 -13.84 -13.45 -20.38
CA ILE A 122 -13.72 -12.21 -19.59
C ILE A 122 -14.90 -11.27 -19.87
N ARG A 123 -15.31 -11.11 -21.12
CA ARG A 123 -16.47 -10.28 -21.48
C ARG A 123 -17.81 -10.82 -20.96
N LYS A 124 -17.92 -12.11 -20.67
CA LYS A 124 -19.07 -12.66 -19.93
C LYS A 124 -19.07 -12.20 -18.46
N MET A 125 -17.88 -12.11 -17.85
CA MET A 125 -17.74 -11.59 -16.46
C MET A 125 -17.92 -10.08 -16.40
N ILE A 126 -17.43 -9.35 -17.41
CA ILE A 126 -17.52 -7.89 -17.54
C ILE A 126 -18.13 -7.54 -18.90
N PRO A 127 -19.48 -7.53 -19.04
CA PRO A 127 -20.13 -7.28 -20.32
C PRO A 127 -19.86 -5.88 -20.91
N SER A 128 -19.48 -4.92 -20.09
CA SER A 128 -19.13 -3.56 -20.50
C SER A 128 -17.71 -3.41 -21.06
N LEU A 129 -16.90 -4.48 -21.03
CA LEU A 129 -15.51 -4.45 -21.49
C LEU A 129 -15.45 -4.35 -23.04
N THR A 130 -14.39 -3.69 -23.51
CA THR A 130 -14.12 -3.56 -24.96
C THR A 130 -14.04 -4.91 -25.69
N GLN A 131 -14.45 -4.92 -26.96
CA GLN A 131 -14.32 -6.10 -27.84
C GLN A 131 -12.83 -6.40 -28.16
N ALA A 132 -11.92 -5.46 -27.95
CA ALA A 132 -10.49 -5.65 -28.13
C ALA A 132 -9.84 -6.53 -27.04
N CYS A 133 -10.59 -6.94 -25.99
CA CYS A 133 -10.06 -7.83 -24.96
C CYS A 133 -9.65 -9.19 -25.53
N LEU A 134 -8.37 -9.50 -25.48
CA LEU A 134 -7.77 -10.75 -26.02
C LEU A 134 -7.88 -11.91 -25.02
N GLY A 135 -7.82 -11.62 -23.72
CA GLY A 135 -7.80 -12.60 -22.65
C GLY A 135 -7.04 -12.06 -21.43
N GLY A 136 -6.79 -12.92 -20.47
CA GLY A 136 -6.09 -12.50 -19.27
C GLY A 136 -6.02 -13.54 -18.17
N ILE A 137 -5.79 -13.09 -16.96
CA ILE A 137 -5.67 -13.93 -15.77
C ILE A 137 -6.81 -13.58 -14.81
N TYR A 138 -7.47 -14.58 -14.28
CA TYR A 138 -8.51 -14.46 -13.27
C TYR A 138 -8.13 -15.22 -12.01
N THR A 139 -8.48 -14.64 -10.86
CA THR A 139 -8.50 -15.36 -9.57
C THR A 139 -9.73 -14.96 -8.77
N SER A 140 -10.39 -15.94 -8.18
CA SER A 140 -11.58 -15.73 -7.33
C SER A 140 -11.22 -15.25 -5.92
N ARG A 141 -9.98 -15.48 -5.47
CA ARG A 141 -9.53 -15.23 -4.10
C ARG A 141 -9.19 -13.78 -3.78
N SER A 142 -8.97 -12.95 -4.78
CA SER A 142 -8.73 -11.51 -4.63
C SER A 142 -10.02 -10.71 -4.47
N GLY A 143 -9.90 -9.46 -4.07
CA GLY A 143 -11.04 -8.57 -3.94
C GLY A 143 -10.64 -7.13 -3.68
N HIS A 144 -11.53 -6.40 -3.04
CA HIS A 144 -11.28 -5.00 -2.67
C HIS A 144 -11.99 -4.63 -1.37
N ALA A 145 -11.46 -3.60 -0.72
CA ALA A 145 -12.10 -2.93 0.41
C ALA A 145 -12.09 -1.41 0.21
N ASN A 146 -12.69 -0.68 1.12
CA ASN A 146 -12.63 0.77 1.11
C ASN A 146 -11.39 1.25 1.88
N PRO A 147 -10.37 1.82 1.23
CA PRO A 147 -9.11 2.16 1.88
C PRO A 147 -9.26 3.18 3.01
N GLN A 148 -10.13 4.18 2.82
CA GLN A 148 -10.40 5.19 3.85
C GLN A 148 -11.07 4.58 5.06
N ARG A 149 -12.14 3.78 4.86
CA ARG A 149 -12.85 3.13 5.96
C ARG A 149 -11.98 2.12 6.68
N THR A 150 -11.22 1.31 5.97
CA THR A 150 -10.32 0.33 6.59
C THR A 150 -9.26 1.00 7.45
N SER A 151 -8.64 2.07 6.95
CA SER A 151 -7.64 2.80 7.73
C SER A 151 -8.27 3.47 8.96
N GLN A 152 -9.46 4.05 8.81
CA GLN A 152 -10.20 4.59 9.95
C GLN A 152 -10.62 3.51 10.95
N ALA A 153 -11.06 2.32 10.46
CA ALA A 153 -11.45 1.20 11.31
C ALA A 153 -10.29 0.76 12.21
N PHE A 154 -9.09 0.60 11.66
CA PHE A 154 -7.90 0.33 12.47
C PHE A 154 -7.61 1.44 13.49
N GLY A 155 -7.73 2.72 13.08
CA GLY A 155 -7.51 3.86 13.97
C GLY A 155 -8.51 3.91 15.12
N TRP A 156 -9.80 3.71 14.83
CA TRP A 156 -10.84 3.69 15.85
C TRP A 156 -10.72 2.49 16.80
N ALA A 157 -10.53 1.30 16.25
CA ALA A 157 -10.29 0.11 17.06
C ALA A 157 -9.05 0.25 17.96
N PHE A 158 -7.97 0.89 17.47
CA PHE A 158 -6.80 1.22 18.26
C PHE A 158 -7.12 2.18 19.41
N THR A 159 -7.88 3.25 19.14
CA THR A 159 -8.27 4.23 20.19
C THR A 159 -9.28 3.66 21.17
N ASP A 160 -10.18 2.77 20.76
CA ASP A 160 -11.10 2.05 21.65
C ASP A 160 -10.35 1.16 22.67
N LEU A 161 -9.18 0.66 22.30
CA LEU A 161 -8.26 -0.07 23.18
C LEU A 161 -7.42 0.85 24.09
N GLY A 162 -7.66 2.18 24.04
CA GLY A 162 -6.91 3.17 24.82
C GLY A 162 -5.61 3.65 24.17
N GLY A 163 -5.37 3.35 22.90
CA GLY A 163 -4.24 3.88 22.14
C GLY A 163 -4.37 5.37 21.84
N GLU A 164 -3.26 6.08 21.67
CA GLU A 164 -3.22 7.52 21.42
C GLU A 164 -2.70 7.83 20.03
N ILE A 165 -3.40 8.71 19.28
CA ILE A 165 -2.97 9.23 17.97
C ILE A 165 -2.77 10.74 18.12
N ARG A 166 -1.61 11.24 17.72
CA ARG A 166 -1.34 12.69 17.60
C ARG A 166 -1.12 13.05 16.13
N GLU A 167 -2.13 13.64 15.56
CA GLU A 167 -2.09 14.22 14.23
C GLU A 167 -1.26 15.53 14.23
N TYR A 168 -0.81 15.95 13.04
CA TYR A 168 -0.02 17.19 12.83
C TYR A 168 1.19 17.28 13.76
N THR A 169 1.76 16.13 14.09
CA THR A 169 2.91 15.98 14.97
C THR A 169 4.05 15.27 14.24
N PRO A 170 4.77 15.97 13.35
CA PRO A 170 5.87 15.37 12.59
C PRO A 170 7.01 14.93 13.52
N VAL A 171 7.51 13.72 13.26
CA VAL A 171 8.76 13.25 13.86
C VAL A 171 9.91 13.83 13.05
N LEU A 172 10.80 14.55 13.73
CA LEU A 172 11.96 15.22 13.13
C LEU A 172 13.23 14.38 13.24
N GLU A 173 13.34 13.59 14.32
CA GLU A 173 14.55 12.83 14.65
C GLU A 173 14.20 11.63 15.53
N ILE A 174 14.92 10.54 15.37
CA ILE A 174 14.91 9.39 16.27
C ILE A 174 16.00 9.61 17.34
N LEU A 175 15.59 9.67 18.59
CA LEU A 175 16.51 9.84 19.72
C LEU A 175 17.15 8.51 20.08
N THR A 176 18.47 8.49 20.17
CA THR A 176 19.24 7.30 20.56
C THR A 176 20.29 7.63 21.60
N GLU A 177 20.60 6.64 22.46
CA GLU A 177 21.69 6.67 23.41
C GLU A 177 22.34 5.30 23.47
N ALA A 178 23.66 5.24 23.37
CA ALA A 178 24.41 3.98 23.36
C ALA A 178 23.86 2.94 22.37
N CYS A 179 23.59 3.36 21.14
CA CYS A 179 23.01 2.54 20.06
C CYS A 179 21.62 1.92 20.41
N ARG A 180 20.85 2.55 21.28
CA ARG A 180 19.48 2.17 21.62
C ARG A 180 18.52 3.31 21.41
N VAL A 181 17.33 3.00 20.93
CA VAL A 181 16.23 3.95 20.82
C VAL A 181 15.82 4.46 22.21
N LYS A 182 15.58 5.77 22.31
CA LYS A 182 15.05 6.43 23.51
C LYS A 182 13.70 7.11 23.24
N GLY A 183 13.36 7.31 21.99
CA GLY A 183 12.14 7.98 21.59
C GLY A 183 12.31 8.79 20.31
N VAL A 184 11.54 9.84 20.20
CA VAL A 184 11.51 10.72 19.03
C VAL A 184 11.49 12.18 19.44
N LYS A 185 12.03 13.05 18.57
CA LYS A 185 11.91 14.50 18.67
C LYS A 185 10.84 15.01 17.74
N THR A 186 9.99 15.88 18.26
CA THR A 186 8.93 16.58 17.53
C THR A 186 9.09 18.10 17.68
N PRO A 187 8.37 18.93 16.92
CA PRO A 187 8.33 20.39 17.17
C PRO A 187 7.82 20.77 18.56
N TYR A 188 7.13 19.85 19.23
CA TYR A 188 6.52 20.07 20.55
C TYR A 188 7.35 19.51 21.71
N GLY A 189 8.54 18.98 21.43
CA GLY A 189 9.44 18.40 22.40
C GLY A 189 9.73 16.91 22.15
N GLU A 190 10.45 16.31 23.08
CA GLU A 190 10.84 14.90 23.03
C GLU A 190 9.74 14.00 23.63
N ILE A 191 9.55 12.85 23.03
CA ILE A 191 8.64 11.80 23.51
C ILE A 191 9.43 10.50 23.62
N HIS A 192 9.38 9.87 24.80
CA HIS A 192 10.24 8.76 25.11
C HIS A 192 9.52 7.42 24.98
N ALA A 193 10.19 6.47 24.34
CA ALA A 193 9.82 5.05 24.25
C ALA A 193 11.07 4.23 23.92
N PRO A 194 11.17 2.98 24.42
CA PRO A 194 12.29 2.09 24.10
C PRO A 194 12.24 1.54 22.67
N ARG A 195 11.12 1.72 21.95
CA ARG A 195 10.93 1.21 20.61
C ARG A 195 10.24 2.23 19.70
N VAL A 196 10.69 2.30 18.45
CA VAL A 196 10.11 3.15 17.41
C VAL A 196 9.92 2.35 16.13
N ALA A 197 8.68 2.28 15.64
CA ALA A 197 8.33 1.65 14.37
C ALA A 197 8.09 2.72 13.30
N LEU A 198 8.94 2.74 12.27
CA LEU A 198 8.82 3.64 11.14
C LEU A 198 7.87 3.06 10.10
N CYS A 199 6.66 3.63 10.02
CA CYS A 199 5.58 3.25 9.11
C CYS A 199 5.17 4.42 8.19
N ALA A 200 6.10 5.35 7.93
CA ALA A 200 5.87 6.57 7.15
C ALA A 200 6.19 6.39 5.64
N ALA A 201 6.14 5.14 5.14
CA ALA A 201 6.38 4.79 3.74
C ALA A 201 7.70 5.36 3.22
N ALA A 202 7.70 6.02 2.06
CA ALA A 202 8.89 6.60 1.49
C ALA A 202 9.62 7.62 2.42
N HIS A 203 8.90 8.26 3.36
CA HIS A 203 9.51 9.19 4.31
C HIS A 203 10.40 8.51 5.36
N ASN A 204 10.33 7.17 5.50
CA ASN A 204 11.26 6.42 6.36
C ASN A 204 12.71 6.65 5.95
N THR A 205 12.98 6.88 4.66
CA THR A 205 14.33 7.17 4.15
C THR A 205 14.97 8.37 4.80
N LEU A 206 14.18 9.43 5.06
CA LEU A 206 14.66 10.67 5.68
C LEU A 206 15.00 10.46 7.17
N LEU A 207 14.24 9.63 7.88
CA LEU A 207 14.45 9.32 9.28
C LEU A 207 15.59 8.33 9.52
N LEU A 208 15.93 7.50 8.52
CA LEU A 208 17.01 6.52 8.58
C LEU A 208 18.36 7.08 8.10
N GLN A 209 18.36 8.14 7.30
CA GLN A 209 19.57 8.76 6.75
C GLN A 209 20.57 9.21 7.83
N PRO A 210 20.19 9.79 9.00
CA PRO A 210 21.14 10.17 10.03
C PRO A 210 21.94 9.00 10.62
N PHE A 211 21.45 7.77 10.49
CA PHE A 211 22.11 6.55 10.91
C PHE A 211 23.01 5.94 9.85
N GLY A 212 23.13 6.56 8.67
CA GLY A 212 23.85 6.00 7.52
C GLY A 212 23.16 4.79 6.89
N ILE A 213 21.88 4.56 7.22
CA ILE A 213 21.10 3.44 6.70
C ILE A 213 20.49 3.85 5.37
N LEU A 214 20.85 3.16 4.30
CA LEU A 214 20.22 3.28 2.99
C LEU A 214 18.96 2.41 2.93
N PHE A 215 17.80 3.05 2.92
CA PHE A 215 16.55 2.39 2.57
C PHE A 215 16.21 2.78 1.13
N PRO A 216 16.41 1.90 0.14
CA PRO A 216 16.28 2.28 -1.27
C PRO A 216 14.81 2.32 -1.70
N LEU A 217 14.12 3.36 -1.32
CA LEU A 217 12.75 3.66 -1.75
C LEU A 217 12.74 4.86 -2.70
N ALA A 218 12.10 4.71 -3.83
CA ALA A 218 11.82 5.80 -4.76
C ALA A 218 10.36 6.24 -4.63
N PRO A 219 10.11 7.49 -4.24
CA PRO A 219 8.77 8.01 -4.21
C PRO A 219 8.26 8.33 -5.61
N VAL A 220 7.02 7.93 -5.89
CA VAL A 220 6.33 8.25 -7.13
C VAL A 220 4.99 8.90 -6.86
N ARG A 221 4.64 9.89 -7.67
CA ARG A 221 3.31 10.46 -7.72
C ARG A 221 2.45 9.63 -8.65
N LEU A 222 1.37 9.06 -8.11
CA LEU A 222 0.34 8.35 -8.86
C LEU A 222 -0.99 9.07 -8.73
N GLU A 223 -1.77 9.10 -9.81
CA GLU A 223 -3.05 9.79 -9.84
C GLU A 223 -4.23 8.82 -9.94
N ALA A 224 -5.34 9.25 -9.36
CA ALA A 224 -6.60 8.52 -9.38
C ALA A 224 -7.77 9.46 -9.62
N LEU A 225 -8.87 8.89 -10.07
CA LEU A 225 -10.12 9.60 -10.26
C LEU A 225 -11.34 8.71 -9.97
N VAL A 226 -12.49 9.35 -9.79
CA VAL A 226 -13.74 8.64 -9.53
C VAL A 226 -14.90 9.29 -10.31
N THR A 227 -15.80 8.44 -10.81
CA THR A 227 -17.04 8.90 -11.47
C THR A 227 -18.14 9.22 -10.44
N THR A 228 -19.21 9.86 -10.88
CA THR A 228 -20.49 9.79 -10.15
C THR A 228 -20.98 8.33 -10.08
N PRO A 229 -21.91 7.99 -9.18
CA PRO A 229 -22.46 6.63 -9.11
C PRO A 229 -23.06 6.19 -10.47
N MET A 230 -22.79 4.97 -10.84
CA MET A 230 -23.30 4.31 -12.05
C MET A 230 -24.03 3.01 -11.64
N PRO A 231 -24.91 2.49 -12.48
CA PRO A 231 -25.44 1.15 -12.29
C PRO A 231 -24.32 0.10 -12.15
N PRO A 232 -24.58 -1.05 -11.51
CA PRO A 232 -23.60 -2.12 -11.40
C PRO A 232 -23.09 -2.55 -12.79
N LEU A 233 -21.77 -2.52 -12.98
CA LEU A 233 -21.11 -2.93 -14.23
C LEU A 233 -20.35 -4.25 -14.07
N PHE A 234 -19.69 -4.42 -12.92
CA PHE A 234 -18.96 -5.63 -12.53
C PHE A 234 -18.57 -5.56 -11.05
N ASP A 235 -18.32 -6.71 -10.46
CA ASP A 235 -17.96 -6.84 -9.05
C ASP A 235 -16.45 -7.04 -8.82
N GLN A 236 -15.73 -7.52 -9.84
CA GLN A 236 -14.31 -7.84 -9.74
C GLN A 236 -13.44 -6.58 -9.69
N CYS A 237 -12.23 -6.72 -9.18
CA CYS A 237 -11.17 -5.77 -9.48
C CYS A 237 -10.67 -6.01 -10.90
N PHE A 238 -10.54 -4.97 -11.68
CA PHE A 238 -10.03 -5.03 -13.04
C PHE A 238 -8.67 -4.34 -13.15
N ILE A 239 -7.72 -4.97 -13.84
CA ILE A 239 -6.44 -4.39 -14.24
C ILE A 239 -6.26 -4.61 -15.73
N GLY A 240 -5.94 -3.58 -16.47
CA GLY A 240 -5.65 -3.65 -17.91
C GLY A 240 -5.52 -2.25 -18.51
N ASN A 241 -4.89 -2.16 -19.66
CA ASN A 241 -4.59 -0.90 -20.33
C ASN A 241 -3.88 0.12 -19.43
N GLY A 242 -2.98 -0.37 -18.55
CA GLY A 242 -2.27 0.46 -17.57
C GLY A 242 -3.17 1.13 -16.52
N LEU A 243 -4.35 0.59 -16.29
CA LEU A 243 -5.31 1.06 -15.29
C LEU A 243 -5.66 -0.06 -14.30
N SER A 244 -6.00 0.39 -13.11
CA SER A 244 -6.69 -0.39 -12.08
C SER A 244 -8.08 0.20 -11.85
N ILE A 245 -9.13 -0.60 -12.01
CA ILE A 245 -10.53 -0.14 -11.94
C ILE A 245 -11.32 -1.04 -11.00
N ARG A 246 -12.11 -0.44 -10.11
CA ARG A 246 -13.13 -1.14 -9.32
C ARG A 246 -14.39 -0.31 -9.21
N GLN A 247 -15.53 -0.96 -9.03
CA GLN A 247 -16.77 -0.31 -8.68
C GLN A 247 -16.97 -0.38 -7.15
N THR A 248 -17.27 0.77 -6.53
CA THR A 248 -17.54 0.85 -5.10
C THR A 248 -18.96 0.39 -4.79
N LYS A 249 -19.25 0.06 -3.52
CA LYS A 249 -20.63 -0.28 -3.07
C LYS A 249 -21.65 0.83 -3.38
N ARG A 250 -21.19 2.08 -3.55
CA ARG A 250 -22.05 3.22 -3.92
C ARG A 250 -22.25 3.38 -5.43
N GLY A 251 -21.62 2.53 -6.23
CA GLY A 251 -21.69 2.57 -7.69
C GLY A 251 -20.63 3.43 -8.38
N ASN A 252 -19.82 4.20 -7.66
CA ASN A 252 -18.75 4.98 -8.28
C ASN A 252 -17.67 4.03 -8.86
N LEU A 253 -17.19 4.31 -10.08
CA LEU A 253 -15.99 3.68 -10.60
C LEU A 253 -14.76 4.45 -10.13
N HIS A 254 -13.92 3.79 -9.37
CA HIS A 254 -12.61 4.27 -8.94
C HIS A 254 -11.57 3.75 -9.93
N MET A 255 -10.74 4.65 -10.46
CA MET A 255 -9.72 4.35 -11.46
C MET A 255 -8.41 5.00 -11.07
N ASN A 256 -7.31 4.28 -11.17
CA ASN A 256 -5.97 4.82 -11.05
C ASN A 256 -5.04 4.18 -12.09
N GLY A 257 -3.87 4.79 -12.31
CA GLY A 257 -2.87 4.31 -13.25
C GLY A 257 -2.42 5.39 -14.22
N GLY A 258 -2.10 4.99 -15.45
CA GLY A 258 -1.47 5.90 -16.41
C GLY A 258 -0.01 6.17 -16.05
N PRO A 259 0.62 7.17 -16.71
CA PRO A 259 1.99 7.56 -16.38
C PRO A 259 2.10 8.04 -14.94
N TYR A 260 3.13 7.60 -14.24
CA TYR A 260 3.47 8.12 -12.92
C TYR A 260 4.78 8.90 -12.97
N GLU A 261 4.95 9.84 -12.06
CA GLU A 261 6.09 10.73 -12.00
C GLU A 261 6.98 10.39 -10.82
N TRP A 262 8.27 10.22 -11.08
CA TRP A 262 9.29 10.16 -10.03
C TRP A 262 9.43 11.52 -9.35
N ILE A 263 9.41 11.54 -8.03
CA ILE A 263 9.52 12.77 -7.25
C ILE A 263 10.63 12.66 -6.20
N ASP A 264 11.01 13.80 -5.63
CA ASP A 264 11.81 13.86 -4.41
C ASP A 264 10.94 14.18 -3.21
N LEU A 265 11.29 13.56 -2.08
CA LEU A 265 10.57 13.78 -0.83
C LEU A 265 11.05 15.05 -0.15
N ASP A 266 10.09 15.71 0.48
CA ASP A 266 10.32 16.85 1.33
C ASP A 266 9.24 16.85 2.42
N LEU A 267 9.64 16.84 3.70
CA LEU A 267 8.70 16.85 4.82
C LEU A 267 7.85 18.13 4.88
N THR A 268 8.32 19.20 4.26
CA THR A 268 7.64 20.51 4.26
C THR A 268 6.66 20.68 3.10
N LYS A 269 6.74 19.82 2.07
CA LYS A 269 5.87 19.92 0.90
C LYS A 269 4.49 19.35 1.18
N GLU A 270 3.49 20.03 0.62
CA GLU A 270 2.13 19.53 0.56
C GLU A 270 2.04 18.25 -0.28
N SER A 271 1.01 17.46 -0.01
CA SER A 271 0.64 16.31 -0.84
C SER A 271 0.46 16.71 -2.29
N PRO A 272 0.92 15.90 -3.24
CA PRO A 272 0.83 16.22 -4.66
C PRO A 272 -0.62 16.38 -5.11
N LYS A 273 -0.83 17.28 -6.05
CA LYS A 273 -2.14 17.53 -6.70
C LYS A 273 -2.20 16.80 -8.05
N PRO A 274 -3.39 16.41 -8.51
CA PRO A 274 -3.55 15.81 -9.82
C PRO A 274 -3.27 16.81 -10.93
N THR A 275 -2.90 16.31 -12.11
CA THR A 275 -2.57 17.12 -13.28
C THR A 275 -3.49 16.78 -14.45
N THR A 276 -3.84 17.79 -15.22
CA THR A 276 -4.72 17.62 -16.40
C THR A 276 -4.21 16.57 -17.41
N PRO A 277 -2.90 16.51 -17.75
CA PRO A 277 -2.40 15.51 -18.69
C PRO A 277 -2.62 14.07 -18.21
N ILE A 278 -2.35 13.77 -16.94
CA ILE A 278 -2.50 12.42 -16.40
C ILE A 278 -3.97 12.06 -16.24
N VAL A 279 -4.81 12.95 -15.70
CA VAL A 279 -6.26 12.75 -15.63
C VAL A 279 -6.85 12.46 -17.02
N ARG A 280 -6.46 13.22 -18.03
CA ARG A 280 -6.89 12.97 -19.42
C ARG A 280 -6.44 11.60 -19.92
N ASN A 281 -5.20 11.19 -19.61
CA ASN A 281 -4.68 9.89 -20.00
C ASN A 281 -5.48 8.76 -19.36
N ILE A 282 -5.77 8.83 -18.03
CA ILE A 282 -6.59 7.85 -17.32
C ILE A 282 -7.99 7.76 -17.96
N LEU A 283 -8.65 8.89 -18.22
CA LEU A 283 -9.99 8.91 -18.83
C LEU A 283 -9.99 8.30 -20.23
N ARG A 284 -9.01 8.62 -21.07
CA ARG A 284 -8.87 8.04 -22.40
C ARG A 284 -8.75 6.51 -22.33
N ARG A 285 -7.81 6.00 -21.52
CA ARG A 285 -7.61 4.57 -21.32
C ARG A 285 -8.85 3.89 -20.74
N ALA A 286 -9.54 4.54 -19.81
CA ALA A 286 -10.78 4.02 -19.23
C ALA A 286 -11.89 3.86 -20.28
N ILE A 287 -12.05 4.82 -21.18
CA ILE A 287 -13.02 4.77 -22.28
C ILE A 287 -12.64 3.69 -23.31
N GLU A 288 -11.34 3.54 -23.61
CA GLU A 288 -10.85 2.47 -24.48
C GLU A 288 -11.14 1.09 -23.88
N THR A 289 -11.05 0.96 -22.56
CA THR A 289 -11.27 -0.28 -21.81
C THR A 289 -12.75 -0.58 -21.63
N ILE A 290 -13.52 0.42 -21.21
CA ILE A 290 -14.97 0.34 -20.94
C ILE A 290 -15.66 1.45 -21.73
N PRO A 291 -16.07 1.21 -23.00
CA PRO A 291 -16.60 2.24 -23.90
C PRO A 291 -17.83 2.99 -23.36
N LEU A 292 -18.60 2.36 -22.47
CA LEU A 292 -19.74 2.98 -21.78
C LEU A 292 -19.34 4.23 -20.99
N LEU A 293 -18.09 4.34 -20.55
CA LEU A 293 -17.58 5.49 -19.80
C LEU A 293 -17.49 6.78 -20.61
N LYS A 294 -17.68 6.74 -21.94
CA LYS A 294 -17.77 7.95 -22.79
C LYS A 294 -18.88 8.91 -22.33
N GLY A 295 -19.95 8.38 -21.72
CA GLY A 295 -21.06 9.17 -21.18
C GLY A 295 -21.01 9.38 -19.68
N ALA A 296 -20.00 8.87 -18.99
CA ALA A 296 -19.91 8.96 -17.53
C ALA A 296 -19.53 10.38 -17.09
N GLN A 297 -20.10 10.80 -15.96
CA GLN A 297 -19.72 12.04 -15.31
C GLN A 297 -18.55 11.80 -14.33
N PHE A 298 -17.57 12.65 -14.40
CA PHE A 298 -16.41 12.66 -13.52
C PHE A 298 -16.70 13.49 -12.27
N LEU A 299 -16.41 12.93 -11.10
CA LEU A 299 -16.69 13.58 -9.81
C LEU A 299 -15.47 14.33 -9.28
N ARG A 300 -14.32 13.65 -9.18
CA ARG A 300 -13.07 14.24 -8.67
C ARG A 300 -11.84 13.40 -9.04
N SER A 301 -10.67 14.04 -8.96
CA SER A 301 -9.37 13.40 -9.04
C SER A 301 -8.50 13.77 -7.83
N TRP A 302 -7.50 12.96 -7.57
CA TRP A 302 -6.47 13.21 -6.55
C TRP A 302 -5.17 12.54 -6.95
N ALA A 303 -4.10 12.92 -6.26
CA ALA A 303 -2.80 12.28 -6.40
C ALA A 303 -2.32 11.78 -5.03
N GLY A 304 -1.49 10.74 -5.03
CA GLY A 304 -0.84 10.19 -3.85
C GLY A 304 0.62 9.90 -4.12
N ILE A 305 1.38 9.77 -3.06
CA ILE A 305 2.78 9.32 -3.11
C ILE A 305 2.80 7.86 -2.71
N ILE A 306 3.35 7.01 -3.57
CA ILE A 306 3.68 5.63 -3.24
C ILE A 306 5.20 5.48 -3.15
N ASP A 307 5.65 4.50 -2.41
CA ASP A 307 7.04 4.09 -2.28
C ASP A 307 7.31 2.91 -3.22
N LEU A 308 8.40 2.92 -3.96
CA LEU A 308 8.82 1.79 -4.77
C LEU A 308 10.23 1.35 -4.39
N ALA A 309 10.35 0.13 -3.90
CA ALA A 309 11.63 -0.54 -3.72
C ALA A 309 12.19 -1.03 -5.08
N PRO A 310 13.51 -1.27 -5.21
CA PRO A 310 14.11 -1.75 -6.45
C PRO A 310 13.54 -3.07 -6.97
N ASP A 311 13.13 -3.95 -6.07
CA ASP A 311 12.54 -5.26 -6.35
C ASP A 311 11.00 -5.27 -6.26
N GLN A 312 10.42 -4.12 -5.93
CA GLN A 312 8.98 -3.92 -5.75
C GLN A 312 8.35 -4.76 -4.62
N MET A 313 9.16 -5.32 -3.73
CA MET A 313 8.65 -6.08 -2.58
C MET A 313 8.50 -5.22 -1.34
N THR A 314 7.58 -5.65 -0.48
CA THR A 314 7.44 -5.15 0.90
C THR A 314 8.75 -5.28 1.66
N THR A 315 9.00 -4.35 2.56
CA THR A 315 10.10 -4.44 3.54
C THR A 315 9.53 -4.46 4.94
N ILE A 316 10.00 -5.40 5.76
CA ILE A 316 9.75 -5.50 7.19
C ILE A 316 11.10 -5.78 7.84
N HIS A 317 11.55 -4.90 8.75
CA HIS A 317 12.89 -5.03 9.31
C HIS A 317 12.97 -4.53 10.75
N LEU A 318 13.62 -5.29 11.59
CA LEU A 318 14.06 -4.92 12.94
C LEU A 318 15.57 -4.70 12.87
N PHE A 319 16.03 -3.53 13.28
CA PHE A 319 17.47 -3.19 13.26
C PHE A 319 18.20 -3.76 14.47
N ASP A 320 19.38 -4.33 14.24
CA ASP A 320 20.29 -4.69 15.32
C ASP A 320 20.88 -3.43 15.99
N SER A 321 21.04 -2.37 15.23
CA SER A 321 21.53 -1.06 15.69
C SER A 321 20.93 0.07 14.83
N PRO A 322 20.25 1.05 15.46
CA PRO A 322 19.91 1.14 16.88
C PRO A 322 18.94 0.06 17.35
N ASP A 323 19.22 -0.57 18.49
CA ASP A 323 18.30 -1.51 19.12
C ASP A 323 16.96 -0.82 19.46
N GLY A 324 15.85 -1.49 19.16
CA GLY A 324 14.50 -0.94 19.31
C GLY A 324 13.97 -0.14 18.12
N LEU A 325 14.72 -0.03 17.02
CA LEU A 325 14.25 0.58 15.78
C LEU A 325 13.70 -0.47 14.81
N LEU A 326 12.52 -0.19 14.24
CA LEU A 326 11.87 -1.03 13.24
C LEU A 326 11.45 -0.18 12.03
N THR A 327 11.32 -0.81 10.86
CA THR A 327 10.78 -0.11 9.68
C THR A 327 9.95 -1.05 8.80
N THR A 328 8.95 -0.48 8.14
CA THR A 328 8.20 -1.15 7.07
C THR A 328 7.86 -0.17 5.96
N ALA A 329 7.82 -0.70 4.73
CA ALA A 329 7.31 -0.03 3.53
C ALA A 329 6.80 -1.11 2.57
N ALA A 330 5.81 -0.80 1.76
CA ALA A 330 5.08 -1.84 1.05
C ALA A 330 5.07 -1.70 -0.48
N SER A 331 5.99 -0.91 -1.03
CA SER A 331 6.23 -0.82 -2.48
C SER A 331 4.96 -0.62 -3.33
N GLY A 332 4.01 0.19 -2.82
CA GLY A 332 2.79 0.55 -3.52
C GLY A 332 1.59 -0.41 -3.36
N HIS A 333 1.75 -1.58 -2.74
CA HIS A 333 0.68 -2.58 -2.62
C HIS A 333 0.35 -3.00 -1.17
N GLY A 334 0.80 -2.26 -0.17
CA GLY A 334 0.67 -2.58 1.25
C GLY A 334 -0.76 -2.65 1.80
N PHE A 335 -1.76 -2.12 1.08
CA PHE A 335 -3.13 -2.12 1.58
C PHE A 335 -3.65 -3.53 1.85
N GLY A 336 -3.50 -4.43 0.87
CA GLY A 336 -3.93 -5.83 1.03
C GLY A 336 -3.14 -6.60 2.06
N MET A 337 -1.88 -6.24 2.30
CA MET A 337 -0.98 -6.91 3.24
C MET A 337 -0.98 -6.30 4.64
N ALA A 338 -1.67 -5.17 4.85
CA ALA A 338 -1.63 -4.41 6.09
C ALA A 338 -1.98 -5.23 7.36
N PRO A 339 -2.98 -6.13 7.37
CA PRO A 339 -3.25 -6.94 8.56
C PRO A 339 -2.06 -7.81 8.96
N ALA A 340 -1.44 -8.53 8.01
CA ALA A 340 -0.29 -9.39 8.30
C ALA A 340 0.97 -8.58 8.65
N ILE A 341 1.22 -7.46 7.95
CA ILE A 341 2.33 -6.54 8.28
C ILE A 341 2.15 -6.00 9.70
N GLY A 342 0.92 -5.62 10.06
CA GLY A 342 0.62 -5.13 11.42
C GLY A 342 0.96 -6.14 12.50
N VAL A 343 0.60 -7.42 12.31
CA VAL A 343 0.97 -8.51 13.21
C VAL A 343 2.49 -8.69 13.27
N ALA A 344 3.16 -8.78 12.10
CA ALA A 344 4.61 -8.97 12.04
C ALA A 344 5.37 -7.85 12.76
N MET A 345 5.01 -6.60 12.50
CA MET A 345 5.65 -5.42 13.10
C MET A 345 5.41 -5.34 14.61
N ALA A 346 4.19 -5.66 15.08
CA ALA A 346 3.89 -5.72 16.51
C ALA A 346 4.68 -6.83 17.21
N ASP A 347 4.76 -8.01 16.61
CA ASP A 347 5.56 -9.12 17.13
C ASP A 347 7.04 -8.75 17.21
N LEU A 348 7.61 -8.20 16.15
CA LEU A 348 9.01 -7.73 16.15
C LEU A 348 9.23 -6.66 17.22
N ALA A 349 8.31 -5.71 17.36
CA ALA A 349 8.42 -4.67 18.38
C ALA A 349 8.38 -5.23 19.80
N LEU A 350 7.49 -6.16 20.09
CA LEU A 350 7.24 -6.61 21.46
C LEU A 350 8.06 -7.84 21.87
N LYS A 351 8.35 -8.74 20.91
CA LYS A 351 8.98 -10.04 21.14
C LYS A 351 10.38 -10.17 20.50
N GLY A 352 10.76 -9.23 19.63
CA GLY A 352 12.00 -9.30 18.86
C GLY A 352 11.98 -10.32 17.71
N ARG A 353 10.88 -11.04 17.52
CA ARG A 353 10.69 -12.06 16.46
C ARG A 353 9.23 -12.23 16.11
N THR A 354 8.96 -12.80 14.96
CA THR A 354 7.61 -13.22 14.52
C THR A 354 7.68 -14.61 13.91
N GLU A 355 6.57 -15.35 13.97
CA GLU A 355 6.42 -16.64 13.29
C GLU A 355 5.88 -16.49 11.86
N LEU A 356 5.61 -15.23 11.43
CA LEU A 356 5.13 -14.97 10.07
C LEU A 356 6.28 -15.08 9.05
N PRO A 357 6.00 -15.50 7.81
CA PRO A 357 7.02 -15.72 6.78
C PRO A 357 7.51 -14.38 6.20
N ILE A 358 8.49 -13.76 6.85
CA ILE A 358 9.05 -12.45 6.47
C ILE A 358 10.54 -12.51 6.13
N GLU A 359 11.16 -13.69 6.05
CA GLU A 359 12.60 -13.87 5.89
C GLU A 359 13.15 -13.15 4.65
N HIS A 360 12.39 -13.17 3.55
CA HIS A 360 12.77 -12.52 2.29
C HIS A 360 12.47 -11.01 2.26
N LEU A 361 11.79 -10.48 3.29
CA LEU A 361 11.31 -9.09 3.33
C LEU A 361 12.22 -8.16 4.14
N SER A 362 13.32 -8.68 4.69
CA SER A 362 14.31 -7.88 5.42
C SER A 362 14.95 -6.80 4.52
N LEU A 363 15.26 -5.64 5.10
CA LEU A 363 16.03 -4.58 4.46
C LEU A 363 17.44 -5.04 4.04
N ASP A 364 17.96 -6.05 4.71
CA ASP A 364 19.28 -6.64 4.45
C ASP A 364 19.47 -7.15 3.02
N ARG A 365 18.38 -7.46 2.31
CA ARG A 365 18.43 -7.86 0.90
C ARG A 365 19.00 -6.76 -0.01
N PHE A 366 19.04 -5.53 0.48
CA PHE A 366 19.56 -4.37 -0.23
C PHE A 366 21.00 -3.98 0.15
N ARG A 367 21.74 -4.79 0.92
CA ARG A 367 23.13 -4.51 1.35
C ARG A 367 24.08 -4.18 0.20
N HIS A 368 23.80 -4.68 -1.00
CA HIS A 368 24.59 -4.44 -2.21
C HIS A 368 24.11 -3.23 -3.03
N VAL A 369 23.01 -2.60 -2.64
CA VAL A 369 22.48 -1.43 -3.36
C VAL A 369 23.27 -0.20 -2.97
N THR A 370 23.75 0.53 -3.98
CA THR A 370 24.54 1.75 -3.80
C THR A 370 23.66 3.01 -3.81
N PRO A 371 24.09 4.13 -3.20
CA PRO A 371 23.30 5.36 -3.14
C PRO A 371 22.83 5.89 -4.49
N ASP A 372 23.56 5.61 -5.56
CA ASP A 372 23.26 6.01 -6.95
C ASP A 372 22.30 5.06 -7.69
N TRP A 373 21.63 4.17 -6.97
CA TRP A 373 20.76 3.15 -7.56
C TRP A 373 19.60 3.73 -8.39
N ARG A 374 19.05 4.90 -8.01
CA ARG A 374 18.01 5.59 -8.78
C ARG A 374 18.55 6.07 -10.11
N GLU A 375 19.75 6.65 -10.14
CA GLU A 375 20.43 7.10 -11.36
C GLU A 375 20.69 5.93 -12.32
N LYS A 376 21.20 4.82 -11.80
CA LYS A 376 21.42 3.58 -12.58
C LYS A 376 20.15 3.04 -13.20
N ARG A 377 19.00 3.25 -12.57
CA ARG A 377 17.68 2.86 -13.08
C ARG A 377 16.99 3.93 -13.91
N ARG A 378 17.58 5.11 -14.04
CA ARG A 378 16.99 6.29 -14.69
C ARG A 378 15.68 6.75 -14.04
N TRP A 379 15.56 6.63 -12.71
CA TRP A 379 14.40 7.04 -11.92
C TRP A 379 14.61 8.45 -11.34
N HIS A 380 14.65 9.46 -12.22
CA HIS A 380 14.92 10.84 -11.84
C HIS A 380 13.64 11.62 -11.54
N ALA A 381 13.70 12.47 -10.52
CA ALA A 381 12.60 13.37 -10.20
C ALA A 381 12.19 14.22 -11.43
N GLY A 382 10.87 14.40 -11.61
CA GLY A 382 10.29 15.09 -12.76
C GLY A 382 10.17 14.25 -14.04
N GLN A 383 10.65 13.02 -14.06
CA GLN A 383 10.44 12.10 -15.18
C GLN A 383 9.19 11.27 -15.01
N TYR A 384 8.53 11.01 -16.12
CA TYR A 384 7.36 10.13 -16.18
C TYR A 384 7.76 8.74 -16.64
N ASN A 385 7.21 7.73 -15.97
CA ASN A 385 7.20 6.37 -16.50
C ASN A 385 5.95 6.23 -17.38
N THR A 386 6.14 5.93 -18.67
CA THR A 386 5.07 5.84 -19.68
C THR A 386 4.79 4.40 -20.08
#